data_654333c7c940c0ac673858a1601e28aa
#
_entry.id   654333c7c940c0ac673858a1601e28aa
#
_cell.length_a   1.000
_cell.length_b   1.000
_cell.length_c   1.000
_cell.angle_alpha   90.00
_cell.angle_beta   90.00
_cell.angle_gamma   90.00
#
_symmetry.space_group_name_H-M   'P 1'
#
loop_
_entity.id
_entity.type
_entity.pdbx_description
1 polymer ?
#
loop_
_entity_poly.entity_id
_entity_poly.type
_entity_poly.pdbx_seq_one_letter_code
_entity_poly.pdbx_strand_id
1 'polypeptide(L)'
;MLGATAASAASAQAVAGLALSAFSTVTSISQANYQSRVAQRRADIQHRNQQIQQNYENKKTVANHIGAIRAQQAASLAGQQDVLNANTAANRAYQQEQVKKLDAKTAASFKMQDIYAKEIGAKGSIFATGATGQSIGLLAMDAERKAGFAKVKELASKDSLYQQSDFNMYNIETQRQSKVNIALASIPAPVQAPVFAPEIIGDSPLGLGLPEYNFG
;
A
#
# COMPACT_ATOMS: atom_id res chain seq x y z
N MET A 1 35.73 92.36 60.22
CA MET A 1 34.60 91.46 60.25
C MET A 1 34.27 91.04 58.81
N LEU A 2 34.93 90.02 58.28
CA LEU A 2 34.63 89.42 56.97
C LEU A 2 35.14 87.94 57.06
N GLY A 3 34.31 87.01 57.52
CA GLY A 3 34.74 85.65 57.61
C GLY A 3 33.67 84.57 57.84
N ALA A 4 32.36 84.89 57.71
CA ALA A 4 31.30 84.02 58.12
C ALA A 4 30.33 83.60 56.94
N THR A 5 30.53 84.03 55.73
CA THR A 5 29.58 83.74 54.60
C THR A 5 30.07 82.68 53.61
N ALA A 6 31.33 82.22 53.63
CA ALA A 6 31.83 81.30 52.69
C ALA A 6 31.55 79.81 53.09
N ALA A 7 31.31 79.45 54.31
CA ALA A 7 31.07 78.09 54.75
C ALA A 7 29.66 77.53 54.52
N SER A 8 28.66 78.44 54.44
CA SER A 8 27.25 78.07 54.19
C SER A 8 26.94 77.71 52.68
N ALA A 9 27.65 78.35 51.78
CA ALA A 9 27.46 78.07 50.35
C ALA A 9 28.06 76.74 49.93
N ALA A 10 29.20 76.31 50.52
CA ALA A 10 29.82 75.06 50.18
C ALA A 10 29.01 73.88 50.70
N SER A 11 28.36 74.00 51.85
CA SER A 11 27.50 72.95 52.39
C SER A 11 26.19 72.73 51.62
N ALA A 12 25.61 73.87 51.12
CA ALA A 12 24.40 73.78 50.30
C ALA A 12 24.67 73.20 48.91
N GLN A 13 25.81 73.44 48.30
CA GLN A 13 26.23 72.81 47.05
C GLN A 13 26.56 71.32 47.20
N ALA A 14 27.16 70.91 48.29
CA ALA A 14 27.46 69.56 48.59
C ALA A 14 26.18 68.72 48.80
N VAL A 15 25.18 69.24 49.50
CA VAL A 15 23.88 68.58 49.70
C VAL A 15 23.06 68.55 48.42
N ALA A 16 23.08 69.62 47.61
CA ALA A 16 22.42 69.58 46.31
C ALA A 16 23.08 68.59 45.32
N GLY A 17 24.42 68.44 45.33
CA GLY A 17 25.14 67.47 44.52
C GLY A 17 24.86 66.05 44.95
N LEU A 18 24.76 65.75 46.21
CA LEU A 18 24.39 64.43 46.72
C LEU A 18 22.92 64.05 46.44
N ALA A 19 22.00 65.00 46.53
CA ALA A 19 20.59 64.82 46.17
C ALA A 19 20.42 64.52 44.67
N LEU A 20 21.13 65.27 43.80
CA LEU A 20 21.09 65.01 42.34
C LEU A 20 21.71 63.66 41.95
N SER A 21 22.80 63.26 42.58
CA SER A 21 23.43 61.98 42.35
C SER A 21 22.57 60.80 42.84
N ALA A 22 21.89 60.95 44.00
CA ALA A 22 20.94 59.99 44.52
C ALA A 22 19.71 59.86 43.60
N PHE A 23 19.18 60.93 43.06
CA PHE A 23 18.08 60.94 42.09
C PHE A 23 18.49 60.26 40.77
N SER A 24 19.67 60.51 40.24
CA SER A 24 20.16 59.94 39.01
C SER A 24 20.41 58.43 39.17
N THR A 25 20.89 57.98 40.30
CA THR A 25 21.08 56.54 40.62
C THR A 25 19.74 55.82 40.80
N VAL A 26 18.75 56.40 41.46
CA VAL A 26 17.42 55.81 41.61
C VAL A 26 16.69 55.73 40.27
N THR A 27 16.78 56.74 39.40
CA THR A 27 16.19 56.67 38.05
C THR A 27 16.89 55.66 37.19
N SER A 28 18.22 55.51 37.23
CA SER A 28 18.96 54.54 36.48
C SER A 28 18.67 53.10 36.94
N ILE A 29 18.53 52.86 38.22
CA ILE A 29 18.16 51.54 38.80
C ILE A 29 16.71 51.19 38.43
N SER A 30 15.78 52.11 38.49
CA SER A 30 14.39 51.89 38.10
C SER A 30 14.27 51.60 36.61
N GLN A 31 15.04 52.29 35.79
CA GLN A 31 15.07 52.07 34.36
C GLN A 31 15.72 50.71 33.96
N ALA A 32 16.80 50.31 34.65
CA ALA A 32 17.43 49.01 34.49
C ALA A 32 16.49 47.85 34.90
N ASN A 33 15.79 48.00 36.04
CA ASN A 33 14.78 47.03 36.47
C ASN A 33 13.60 46.93 35.54
N TYR A 34 13.14 48.04 34.94
CA TYR A 34 12.09 48.01 33.93
C TYR A 34 12.55 47.28 32.66
N GLN A 35 13.74 47.56 32.15
CA GLN A 35 14.31 46.93 30.96
C GLN A 35 14.53 45.42 31.21
N SER A 36 15.01 45.01 32.37
CA SER A 36 15.18 43.59 32.72
C SER A 36 13.84 42.84 32.74
N ARG A 37 12.76 43.44 33.30
CA ARG A 37 11.42 42.85 33.32
C ARG A 37 10.82 42.74 31.91
N VAL A 38 11.05 43.72 31.03
CA VAL A 38 10.62 43.67 29.66
C VAL A 38 11.38 42.58 28.88
N ALA A 39 12.69 42.47 29.09
CA ALA A 39 13.49 41.39 28.45
C ALA A 39 13.04 39.99 28.93
N GLN A 40 12.78 39.82 30.22
CA GLN A 40 12.27 38.56 30.77
C GLN A 40 10.90 38.20 30.18
N ARG A 41 9.95 39.14 30.12
CA ARG A 41 8.64 38.90 29.46
C ARG A 41 8.76 38.53 27.98
N ARG A 42 9.68 39.13 27.26
CA ARG A 42 9.95 38.80 25.85
C ARG A 42 10.49 37.36 25.72
N ALA A 43 11.41 36.98 26.59
CA ALA A 43 11.96 35.61 26.63
C ALA A 43 10.87 34.60 26.94
N ASP A 44 9.99 34.86 27.89
CA ASP A 44 8.84 34.00 28.23
C ASP A 44 7.87 33.84 27.07
N ILE A 45 7.54 34.94 26.38
CA ILE A 45 6.66 34.90 25.22
C ILE A 45 7.31 34.06 24.10
N GLN A 46 8.61 34.27 23.85
CA GLN A 46 9.33 33.50 22.86
C GLN A 46 9.36 31.99 23.22
N HIS A 47 9.64 31.64 24.45
CA HIS A 47 9.63 30.25 24.91
C HIS A 47 8.25 29.61 24.77
N ARG A 48 7.17 30.30 25.17
CA ARG A 48 5.79 29.80 24.97
C ARG A 48 5.44 29.64 23.51
N ASN A 49 5.82 30.57 22.65
CA ASN A 49 5.58 30.47 21.23
C ASN A 49 6.32 29.26 20.62
N GLN A 50 7.56 29.01 21.04
CA GLN A 50 8.31 27.83 20.62
C GLN A 50 7.64 26.53 21.08
N GLN A 51 7.16 26.46 22.34
CA GLN A 51 6.41 25.29 22.83
C GLN A 51 5.11 25.06 22.06
N ILE A 52 4.35 26.13 21.78
CA ILE A 52 3.11 26.04 20.98
C ILE A 52 3.42 25.54 19.58
N GLN A 53 4.45 26.09 18.94
CA GLN A 53 4.87 25.67 17.61
C GLN A 53 5.29 24.21 17.58
N GLN A 54 6.09 23.76 18.54
CA GLN A 54 6.53 22.39 18.68
C GLN A 54 5.33 21.43 18.90
N ASN A 55 4.41 21.80 19.78
CA ASN A 55 3.19 21.02 20.00
C ASN A 55 2.33 20.91 18.73
N TYR A 56 2.25 21.98 17.96
CA TYR A 56 1.55 21.96 16.69
C TYR A 56 2.24 21.05 15.67
N GLU A 57 3.55 21.13 15.55
CA GLU A 57 4.35 20.28 14.65
C GLU A 57 4.25 18.78 15.06
N ASN A 58 4.32 18.49 16.36
CA ASN A 58 4.15 17.13 16.86
C ASN A 58 2.73 16.58 16.55
N LYS A 59 1.68 17.37 16.77
CA LYS A 59 0.31 17.00 16.40
C LYS A 59 0.15 16.75 14.89
N LYS A 60 0.75 17.61 14.07
CA LYS A 60 0.77 17.43 12.61
C LYS A 60 1.50 16.14 12.21
N THR A 61 2.63 15.86 12.83
CA THR A 61 3.41 14.63 12.61
C THR A 61 2.58 13.39 12.97
N VAL A 62 1.89 13.38 14.11
CA VAL A 62 0.97 12.30 14.50
C VAL A 62 -0.17 12.14 13.50
N ALA A 63 -0.80 13.23 13.08
CA ALA A 63 -1.90 13.19 12.11
C ALA A 63 -1.45 12.63 10.75
N ASN A 64 -0.28 13.04 10.28
CA ASN A 64 0.32 12.52 9.05
C ASN A 64 0.65 11.02 9.17
N HIS A 65 1.20 10.60 10.31
CA HIS A 65 1.51 9.19 10.56
C HIS A 65 0.25 8.33 10.58
N ILE A 66 -0.81 8.78 11.25
CA ILE A 66 -2.12 8.09 11.25
C ILE A 66 -2.68 8.01 9.81
N GLY A 67 -2.57 9.09 9.05
CA GLY A 67 -2.96 9.12 7.64
C GLY A 67 -2.19 8.09 6.81
N ALA A 68 -0.87 8.01 6.98
CA ALA A 68 -0.02 7.05 6.30
C ALA A 68 -0.35 5.59 6.67
N ILE A 69 -0.61 5.31 7.95
CA ILE A 69 -1.04 3.97 8.40
C ILE A 69 -2.37 3.58 7.74
N ARG A 70 -3.36 4.48 7.71
CA ARG A 70 -4.65 4.22 7.06
C ARG A 70 -4.50 3.94 5.56
N ALA A 71 -3.67 4.74 4.89
CA ALA A 71 -3.37 4.53 3.47
C ALA A 71 -2.68 3.18 3.22
N GLN A 72 -1.72 2.79 4.06
CA GLN A 72 -1.07 1.49 3.99
C GLN A 72 -2.06 0.35 4.21
N GLN A 73 -2.93 0.44 5.22
CA GLN A 73 -3.96 -0.58 5.49
C GLN A 73 -4.91 -0.72 4.30
N ALA A 74 -5.38 0.40 3.72
CA ALA A 74 -6.24 0.38 2.54
C ALA A 74 -5.55 -0.27 1.34
N ALA A 75 -4.28 0.05 1.07
CA ALA A 75 -3.50 -0.55 -0.01
C ALA A 75 -3.25 -2.05 0.24
N SER A 76 -2.99 -2.46 1.48
CA SER A 76 -2.84 -3.87 1.84
C SER A 76 -4.13 -4.66 1.60
N LEU A 77 -5.28 -4.12 2.00
CA LEU A 77 -6.58 -4.74 1.75
C LEU A 77 -6.89 -4.83 0.25
N ALA A 78 -6.60 -3.78 -0.52
CA ALA A 78 -6.76 -3.79 -1.97
C ALA A 78 -5.86 -4.87 -2.62
N GLY A 79 -4.60 -4.95 -2.23
CA GLY A 79 -3.69 -5.99 -2.73
C GLY A 79 -4.17 -7.42 -2.40
N GLN A 80 -4.67 -7.67 -1.19
CA GLN A 80 -5.27 -8.95 -0.82
C GLN A 80 -6.51 -9.27 -1.68
N GLN A 81 -7.37 -8.27 -1.93
CA GLN A 81 -8.54 -8.44 -2.77
C GLN A 81 -8.15 -8.76 -4.22
N ASP A 82 -7.11 -8.13 -4.74
CA ASP A 82 -6.60 -8.40 -6.08
C ASP A 82 -6.02 -9.82 -6.21
N VAL A 83 -5.33 -10.32 -5.17
CA VAL A 83 -4.89 -11.73 -5.11
C VAL A 83 -6.08 -12.69 -5.13
N LEU A 84 -7.13 -12.41 -4.35
CA LEU A 84 -8.35 -13.23 -4.34
C LEU A 84 -9.06 -13.21 -5.70
N ASN A 85 -9.16 -12.04 -6.32
CA ASN A 85 -9.75 -11.88 -7.64
C ASN A 85 -8.95 -12.64 -8.72
N ALA A 86 -7.62 -12.56 -8.68
CA ALA A 86 -6.74 -13.29 -9.60
C ALA A 86 -6.93 -14.80 -9.47
N ASN A 87 -6.96 -15.32 -8.23
CA ASN A 87 -7.18 -16.74 -7.96
C ASN A 87 -8.58 -17.21 -8.41
N THR A 88 -9.61 -16.41 -8.13
CA THR A 88 -11.00 -16.73 -8.53
C THR A 88 -11.13 -16.75 -10.05
N ALA A 89 -10.54 -15.77 -10.75
CA ALA A 89 -10.56 -15.72 -12.21
C ALA A 89 -9.82 -16.92 -12.82
N ALA A 90 -8.66 -17.29 -12.29
CA ALA A 90 -7.92 -18.47 -12.73
C ALA A 90 -8.72 -19.76 -12.52
N ASN A 91 -9.33 -19.95 -11.35
CA ASN A 91 -10.14 -21.13 -11.06
C ASN A 91 -11.32 -21.27 -12.03
N ARG A 92 -12.01 -20.17 -12.35
CA ARG A 92 -13.09 -20.17 -13.36
C ARG A 92 -12.57 -20.53 -14.74
N ALA A 93 -11.42 -20.01 -15.14
CA ALA A 93 -10.80 -20.30 -16.41
C ALA A 93 -10.35 -21.79 -16.49
N TYR A 94 -9.79 -22.35 -15.41
CA TYR A 94 -9.49 -23.78 -15.32
C TYR A 94 -10.73 -24.64 -15.48
N GLN A 95 -11.82 -24.32 -14.80
CA GLN A 95 -13.08 -25.05 -14.94
C GLN A 95 -13.58 -25.02 -16.37
N GLN A 96 -13.51 -23.89 -17.06
CA GLN A 96 -13.90 -23.78 -18.47
C GLN A 96 -13.04 -24.67 -19.37
N GLU A 97 -11.72 -24.73 -19.17
CA GLU A 97 -10.85 -25.62 -19.94
C GLU A 97 -11.11 -27.09 -19.63
N GLN A 98 -11.44 -27.44 -18.38
CA GLN A 98 -11.85 -28.82 -18.06
C GLN A 98 -13.16 -29.23 -18.72
N VAL A 99 -14.16 -28.32 -18.79
CA VAL A 99 -15.41 -28.55 -19.52
C VAL A 99 -15.12 -28.77 -20.99
N LYS A 100 -14.29 -27.93 -21.62
CA LYS A 100 -13.90 -28.12 -23.04
C LYS A 100 -13.24 -29.48 -23.30
N LYS A 101 -12.35 -29.93 -22.38
CA LYS A 101 -11.76 -31.28 -22.49
C LYS A 101 -12.81 -32.39 -22.40
N LEU A 102 -13.77 -32.24 -21.48
CA LEU A 102 -14.86 -33.20 -21.32
C LEU A 102 -15.74 -33.24 -22.59
N ASP A 103 -16.09 -32.07 -23.12
CA ASP A 103 -16.88 -31.95 -24.34
C ASP A 103 -16.14 -32.58 -25.53
N ALA A 104 -14.84 -32.28 -25.68
CA ALA A 104 -14.02 -32.89 -26.73
C ALA A 104 -13.95 -34.42 -26.59
N LYS A 105 -13.81 -34.94 -25.37
CA LYS A 105 -13.84 -36.39 -25.10
C LYS A 105 -15.18 -36.99 -25.48
N THR A 106 -16.27 -36.35 -25.11
CA THR A 106 -17.63 -36.84 -25.37
C THR A 106 -17.93 -36.82 -26.88
N ALA A 107 -17.58 -35.71 -27.56
CA ALA A 107 -17.71 -35.59 -29.01
C ALA A 107 -16.91 -36.67 -29.77
N ALA A 108 -15.65 -36.89 -29.37
CA ALA A 108 -14.81 -37.93 -29.93
C ALA A 108 -15.42 -39.35 -29.72
N SER A 109 -16.02 -39.60 -28.55
CA SER A 109 -16.67 -40.88 -28.25
C SER A 109 -17.87 -41.14 -29.20
N PHE A 110 -18.72 -40.12 -29.43
CA PHE A 110 -19.84 -40.24 -30.38
C PHE A 110 -19.36 -40.41 -31.81
N LYS A 111 -18.35 -39.69 -32.24
CA LYS A 111 -17.79 -39.87 -33.60
C LYS A 111 -17.16 -41.26 -33.76
N MET A 112 -16.51 -41.78 -32.75
CA MET A 112 -15.97 -43.14 -32.77
C MET A 112 -17.09 -44.18 -32.91
N GLN A 113 -18.22 -44.01 -32.19
CA GLN A 113 -19.38 -44.87 -32.35
C GLN A 113 -19.98 -44.82 -33.77
N ASP A 114 -20.07 -43.61 -34.33
CA ASP A 114 -20.53 -43.43 -35.74
C ASP A 114 -19.60 -44.10 -36.75
N ILE A 115 -18.27 -43.98 -36.56
CA ILE A 115 -17.28 -44.70 -37.38
C ILE A 115 -17.46 -46.21 -37.30
N TYR A 116 -17.66 -46.75 -36.08
CA TYR A 116 -17.93 -48.19 -35.92
C TYR A 116 -19.24 -48.63 -36.58
N ALA A 117 -20.33 -47.85 -36.43
CA ALA A 117 -21.60 -48.15 -37.05
C ALA A 117 -21.49 -48.16 -38.61
N LYS A 118 -20.76 -47.18 -39.17
CA LYS A 118 -20.49 -47.10 -40.61
C LYS A 118 -19.61 -48.27 -41.10
N GLU A 119 -18.60 -48.66 -40.31
CA GLU A 119 -17.76 -49.85 -40.61
C GLU A 119 -18.59 -51.12 -40.65
N ILE A 120 -19.44 -51.34 -39.64
CA ILE A 120 -20.33 -52.52 -39.59
C ILE A 120 -21.32 -52.50 -40.76
N GLY A 121 -21.94 -51.31 -41.01
CA GLY A 121 -22.87 -51.19 -42.15
C GLY A 121 -22.22 -51.45 -43.51
N ALA A 122 -20.99 -50.93 -43.71
CA ALA A 122 -20.23 -51.17 -44.93
C ALA A 122 -19.90 -52.68 -45.12
N LYS A 123 -19.44 -53.35 -44.06
CA LYS A 123 -19.19 -54.79 -44.10
C LYS A 123 -20.47 -55.56 -44.32
N GLY A 124 -21.56 -55.23 -43.64
CA GLY A 124 -22.87 -55.87 -43.83
C GLY A 124 -23.39 -55.73 -45.25
N SER A 125 -23.26 -54.55 -45.87
CA SER A 125 -23.66 -54.37 -47.27
C SER A 125 -22.82 -55.19 -48.24
N ILE A 126 -21.51 -55.33 -48.02
CA ILE A 126 -20.63 -56.17 -48.83
C ILE A 126 -21.08 -57.62 -48.77
N PHE A 127 -21.37 -58.15 -47.58
CA PHE A 127 -21.85 -59.53 -47.43
C PHE A 127 -23.26 -59.73 -48.02
N ALA A 128 -24.15 -58.72 -47.98
CA ALA A 128 -25.50 -58.79 -48.49
C ALA A 128 -25.55 -58.84 -50.05
N THR A 129 -24.49 -58.47 -50.74
CA THR A 129 -24.44 -58.57 -52.23
C THR A 129 -24.40 -59.99 -52.76
N GLY A 130 -24.24 -60.96 -51.89
CA GLY A 130 -24.13 -62.40 -52.31
C GLY A 130 -22.88 -62.73 -53.12
N ALA A 131 -21.95 -61.80 -53.25
CA ALA A 131 -20.69 -62.02 -53.93
C ALA A 131 -19.84 -63.01 -53.14
N THR A 132 -19.09 -63.88 -53.77
CA THR A 132 -18.21 -64.88 -53.16
C THR A 132 -16.79 -64.76 -53.68
N GLY A 133 -15.78 -65.15 -52.89
CA GLY A 133 -14.40 -65.23 -53.36
C GLY A 133 -13.50 -64.11 -52.85
N GLN A 134 -12.29 -64.01 -53.40
CA GLN A 134 -11.24 -63.07 -52.92
C GLN A 134 -11.63 -61.58 -52.97
N SER A 135 -12.52 -61.20 -53.86
CA SER A 135 -12.96 -59.81 -54.02
C SER A 135 -13.73 -59.28 -52.80
N ILE A 136 -14.50 -60.10 -52.10
CA ILE A 136 -15.19 -59.72 -50.86
C ILE A 136 -14.20 -59.44 -49.74
N GLY A 137 -13.17 -60.27 -49.62
CA GLY A 137 -12.10 -60.06 -48.63
C GLY A 137 -11.39 -58.70 -48.82
N LEU A 138 -11.10 -58.37 -50.10
CA LEU A 138 -10.47 -57.09 -50.42
C LEU A 138 -11.38 -55.87 -50.12
N LEU A 139 -12.67 -55.96 -50.43
CA LEU A 139 -13.64 -54.90 -50.10
C LEU A 139 -13.83 -54.71 -48.57
N ALA A 140 -13.89 -55.82 -47.82
CA ALA A 140 -13.97 -55.79 -46.37
C ALA A 140 -12.71 -55.15 -45.74
N MET A 141 -11.53 -55.52 -46.26
CA MET A 141 -10.26 -54.93 -45.81
C MET A 141 -10.18 -53.41 -46.15
N ASP A 142 -10.71 -52.97 -47.30
CA ASP A 142 -10.76 -51.55 -47.65
C ASP A 142 -11.70 -50.77 -46.72
N ALA A 143 -12.85 -51.34 -46.35
CA ALA A 143 -13.76 -50.77 -45.38
C ALA A 143 -13.10 -50.63 -43.99
N GLU A 144 -12.37 -51.68 -43.54
CA GLU A 144 -11.59 -51.63 -42.29
C GLU A 144 -10.49 -50.54 -42.32
N ARG A 145 -9.77 -50.46 -43.44
CA ARG A 145 -8.71 -49.47 -43.63
C ARG A 145 -9.28 -48.04 -43.56
N LYS A 146 -10.38 -47.78 -44.25
CA LYS A 146 -11.08 -46.48 -44.22
C LYS A 146 -11.54 -46.15 -42.78
N ALA A 147 -12.15 -47.06 -42.09
CA ALA A 147 -12.54 -46.88 -40.69
C ALA A 147 -11.32 -46.67 -39.78
N GLY A 148 -10.22 -47.40 -39.98
CA GLY A 148 -8.96 -47.22 -39.28
C GLY A 148 -8.39 -45.81 -39.43
N PHE A 149 -8.33 -45.29 -40.68
CA PHE A 149 -7.90 -43.92 -40.92
C PHE A 149 -8.81 -42.87 -40.25
N ALA A 150 -10.14 -43.06 -40.30
CA ALA A 150 -11.09 -42.17 -39.64
C ALA A 150 -10.91 -42.15 -38.12
N LYS A 151 -10.68 -43.33 -37.51
CA LYS A 151 -10.38 -43.45 -36.05
C LYS A 151 -9.10 -42.72 -35.66
N VAL A 152 -8.01 -42.93 -36.43
CA VAL A 152 -6.72 -42.29 -36.16
C VAL A 152 -6.85 -40.77 -36.29
N LYS A 153 -7.55 -40.25 -37.33
CA LYS A 153 -7.81 -38.84 -37.51
C LYS A 153 -8.58 -38.24 -36.32
N GLU A 154 -9.61 -38.90 -35.82
CA GLU A 154 -10.40 -38.40 -34.68
C GLU A 154 -9.59 -38.43 -33.40
N LEU A 155 -8.78 -39.48 -33.14
CA LEU A 155 -7.89 -39.51 -32.02
C LEU A 155 -6.86 -38.38 -32.06
N ALA A 156 -6.22 -38.16 -33.21
CA ALA A 156 -5.27 -37.05 -33.40
C ALA A 156 -5.92 -35.69 -33.15
N SER A 157 -7.17 -35.49 -33.63
CA SER A 157 -7.94 -34.27 -33.37
C SER A 157 -8.20 -34.06 -31.86
N LYS A 158 -8.63 -35.11 -31.15
CA LYS A 158 -8.85 -35.08 -29.71
C LYS A 158 -7.55 -34.76 -28.96
N ASP A 159 -6.46 -35.40 -29.32
CA ASP A 159 -5.17 -35.18 -28.66
C ASP A 159 -4.63 -33.76 -28.90
N SER A 160 -4.82 -33.21 -30.11
CA SER A 160 -4.52 -31.82 -30.41
C SER A 160 -5.32 -30.84 -29.52
N LEU A 161 -6.63 -31.07 -29.35
CA LEU A 161 -7.46 -30.27 -28.45
C LEU A 161 -7.02 -30.36 -26.99
N TYR A 162 -6.57 -31.54 -26.56
CA TYR A 162 -6.04 -31.72 -25.20
C TYR A 162 -4.74 -30.94 -25.02
N GLN A 163 -3.79 -31.03 -25.95
CA GLN A 163 -2.55 -30.25 -25.91
C GLN A 163 -2.81 -28.74 -25.89
N GLN A 164 -3.76 -28.27 -26.71
CA GLN A 164 -4.14 -26.86 -26.69
C GLN A 164 -4.75 -26.46 -25.35
N SER A 165 -5.60 -27.28 -24.75
CA SER A 165 -6.17 -27.00 -23.43
C SER A 165 -5.10 -27.01 -22.33
N ASP A 166 -4.11 -27.91 -22.38
CA ASP A 166 -3.00 -27.94 -21.45
C ASP A 166 -2.14 -26.68 -21.56
N PHE A 167 -1.87 -26.23 -22.78
CA PHE A 167 -1.19 -24.95 -23.03
C PHE A 167 -1.98 -23.76 -22.49
N ASN A 168 -3.31 -23.73 -22.69
CA ASN A 168 -4.18 -22.72 -22.13
C ASN A 168 -4.14 -22.70 -20.60
N MET A 169 -4.18 -23.88 -19.95
CA MET A 169 -4.07 -23.98 -18.50
C MET A 169 -2.73 -23.47 -17.98
N TYR A 170 -1.63 -23.75 -18.66
CA TYR A 170 -0.32 -23.21 -18.34
C TYR A 170 -0.31 -21.66 -18.44
N ASN A 171 -0.90 -21.11 -19.50
CA ASN A 171 -1.02 -19.65 -19.68
C ASN A 171 -1.88 -19.01 -18.58
N ILE A 172 -2.98 -19.66 -18.18
CA ILE A 172 -3.84 -19.20 -17.07
C ILE A 172 -3.02 -19.12 -15.78
N GLU A 173 -2.22 -20.14 -15.50
CA GLU A 173 -1.36 -20.15 -14.30
C GLU A 173 -0.30 -19.06 -14.33
N THR A 174 0.37 -18.88 -15.46
CA THR A 174 1.37 -17.82 -15.64
C THR A 174 0.76 -16.43 -15.45
N GLN A 175 -0.44 -16.19 -16.01
CA GLN A 175 -1.17 -14.94 -15.82
C GLN A 175 -1.61 -14.75 -14.38
N ARG A 176 -2.07 -15.79 -13.71
CA ARG A 176 -2.43 -15.76 -12.29
C ARG A 176 -1.23 -15.35 -11.45
N GLN A 177 -0.09 -16.01 -11.62
CA GLN A 177 1.14 -15.71 -10.90
C GLN A 177 1.60 -14.28 -11.14
N SER A 178 1.58 -13.81 -12.39
CA SER A 178 1.93 -12.43 -12.72
C SER A 178 1.04 -11.43 -11.99
N LYS A 179 -0.29 -11.62 -12.01
CA LYS A 179 -1.25 -10.76 -11.30
C LYS A 179 -1.05 -10.78 -9.80
N VAL A 180 -0.81 -11.96 -9.21
CA VAL A 180 -0.52 -12.10 -7.78
C VAL A 180 0.77 -11.37 -7.41
N ASN A 181 1.83 -11.51 -8.20
CA ASN A 181 3.09 -10.83 -7.95
C ASN A 181 2.94 -9.29 -8.03
N ILE A 182 2.18 -8.79 -9.01
CA ILE A 182 1.88 -7.36 -9.13
C ILE A 182 1.08 -6.87 -7.92
N ALA A 183 0.05 -7.62 -7.50
CA ALA A 183 -0.77 -7.28 -6.34
C ALA A 183 0.06 -7.24 -5.05
N LEU A 184 0.95 -8.21 -4.84
CA LEU A 184 1.85 -8.25 -3.68
C LEU A 184 2.88 -7.12 -3.72
N ALA A 185 3.44 -6.80 -4.90
CA ALA A 185 4.39 -5.70 -5.07
C ALA A 185 3.75 -4.31 -4.89
N SER A 186 2.43 -4.20 -5.04
CA SER A 186 1.68 -2.96 -4.80
C SER A 186 1.45 -2.65 -3.32
N ILE A 187 1.67 -3.62 -2.43
CA ILE A 187 1.55 -3.41 -0.98
C ILE A 187 2.73 -2.59 -0.48
N PRO A 188 2.48 -1.36 0.05
CA PRO A 188 3.56 -0.50 0.52
C PRO A 188 4.28 -1.09 1.73
N ALA A 189 5.55 -0.74 1.86
CA ALA A 189 6.33 -1.08 3.05
C ALA A 189 5.67 -0.53 4.34
N PRO A 190 5.92 -1.15 5.50
CA PRO A 190 5.42 -0.67 6.78
C PRO A 190 5.80 0.81 7.04
N VAL A 191 4.83 1.59 7.52
CA VAL A 191 5.05 2.99 7.87
C VAL A 191 6.01 3.06 9.06
N GLN A 192 7.09 3.81 8.91
CA GLN A 192 8.05 4.00 9.99
C GLN A 192 7.46 4.84 11.13
N ALA A 193 7.92 4.62 12.36
CA ALA A 193 7.52 5.40 13.51
C ALA A 193 7.83 6.89 13.30
N PRO A 194 6.95 7.81 13.74
CA PRO A 194 7.17 9.23 13.59
C PRO A 194 8.35 9.70 14.46
N VAL A 195 9.18 10.57 13.90
CA VAL A 195 10.22 11.27 14.65
C VAL A 195 9.63 12.56 15.18
N PHE A 196 9.58 12.70 16.50
CA PHE A 196 9.12 13.91 17.17
C PHE A 196 10.26 14.90 17.35
N ALA A 197 9.95 16.21 17.32
CA ALA A 197 10.88 17.22 17.74
C ALA A 197 11.22 17.04 19.23
N PRO A 198 12.49 17.19 19.62
CA PRO A 198 12.89 17.04 21.02
C PRO A 198 12.13 18.05 21.88
N GLU A 199 11.72 17.61 23.08
CA GLU A 199 10.99 18.45 24.01
C GLU A 199 11.87 19.63 24.44
N ILE A 200 11.33 20.85 24.42
CA ILE A 200 12.03 22.03 24.91
C ILE A 200 11.99 21.94 26.45
N ILE A 201 13.00 21.27 27.00
CA ILE A 201 13.22 21.17 28.45
C ILE A 201 13.93 22.44 28.85
N GLY A 202 13.21 23.38 29.40
CA GLY A 202 13.78 24.60 30.02
C GLY A 202 12.73 25.21 30.93
N ASP A 203 13.11 25.44 32.17
CA ASP A 203 12.32 26.27 33.06
C ASP A 203 12.20 27.66 32.43
N SER A 204 11.01 28.25 32.54
CA SER A 204 10.83 29.65 32.19
C SER A 204 11.94 30.45 32.89
N PRO A 205 12.67 31.35 32.20
CA PRO A 205 13.78 32.09 32.82
C PRO A 205 13.37 32.88 34.07
N LEU A 206 12.10 32.91 34.40
CA LEU A 206 11.56 33.59 35.58
C LEU A 206 11.44 32.70 36.83
N GLY A 207 11.66 31.39 36.76
CA GLY A 207 11.55 30.51 37.95
C GLY A 207 10.19 30.56 38.68
N LEU A 208 9.22 31.27 38.08
CA LEU A 208 7.86 31.32 38.60
C LEU A 208 7.12 30.10 38.08
N GLY A 209 7.03 29.05 38.88
CA GLY A 209 6.13 27.94 38.65
C GLY A 209 4.75 28.52 38.36
N LEU A 210 4.27 28.32 37.14
CA LEU A 210 2.88 28.64 36.85
C LEU A 210 2.02 27.72 37.72
N PRO A 211 0.95 28.23 38.35
CA PRO A 211 0.01 27.37 39.04
C PRO A 211 -0.50 26.32 38.02
N GLU A 212 -0.31 25.04 38.36
CA GLU A 212 -0.94 23.96 37.63
C GLU A 212 -2.46 24.17 37.66
N TYR A 213 -3.00 24.63 36.55
CA TYR A 213 -4.44 24.61 36.36
C TYR A 213 -4.82 23.16 36.06
N ASN A 214 -5.16 22.45 37.14
CA ASN A 214 -5.76 21.14 37.07
C ASN A 214 -7.21 21.32 36.53
N PHE A 215 -7.42 21.11 35.27
CA PHE A 215 -8.77 20.96 34.69
C PHE A 215 -9.24 19.52 34.98
N GLY A 216 -10.00 19.36 36.09
CA GLY A 216 -10.75 18.15 36.43
C GLY A 216 -11.85 17.85 35.38
#